data_bc9c105f7eabe94282da0ef93e994e7a
#
_entry.id   bc9c105f7eabe94282da0ef93e994e7a
#
_cell.length_a   1.000
_cell.length_b   1.000
_cell.length_c   1.000
_cell.angle_alpha   90.00
_cell.angle_beta   90.00
_cell.angle_gamma   90.00
#
_symmetry.space_group_name_H-M   'P 1'
#
loop_
_entity.id
_entity.type
_entity.pdbx_description
1 polymer ?
#
loop_
_entity_poly.entity_id
_entity_poly.type
_entity_poly.pdbx_seq_one_letter_code
_entity_poly.pdbx_strand_id
1 'polypeptide(L)'
;MKLKFLIIVLYLSTLQARNVVVKMATLAPEGTDWHGMLIEVGQEWKEATKGKVKLRIYPGGVLGDERDMVRKMRIGQIHAAGMTAEGLSEIVPEFAGYFVPLVYQTIEDVQAVTNEILPQLEAKLEKNGFKSVLKKLARKQKKFTEGNYKEQIMAVHKRWR
;
A
#
# COMPACT_ATOMS: atom_id res chain seq x y z
N MET A 1 -4.45 -45.61 25.82
CA MET A 1 -3.45 -44.72 25.21
C MET A 1 -3.80 -44.26 23.78
N LYS A 2 -4.25 -45.15 22.91
CA LYS A 2 -4.57 -44.82 21.46
C LYS A 2 -5.67 -43.78 21.30
N LEU A 3 -6.71 -43.76 22.14
CA LEU A 3 -7.82 -42.79 22.04
C LEU A 3 -7.41 -41.35 22.43
N LYS A 4 -6.53 -41.18 23.40
CA LYS A 4 -6.00 -39.85 23.80
C LYS A 4 -5.11 -39.26 22.73
N PHE A 5 -4.35 -40.10 22.04
CA PHE A 5 -3.49 -39.68 20.91
C PHE A 5 -4.33 -39.22 19.69
N LEU A 6 -5.43 -39.89 19.42
CA LEU A 6 -6.37 -39.56 18.36
C LEU A 6 -7.04 -38.18 18.59
N ILE A 7 -7.42 -37.88 19.85
CA ILE A 7 -8.03 -36.59 20.24
C ILE A 7 -7.01 -35.45 20.09
N ILE A 8 -5.74 -35.67 20.45
CA ILE A 8 -4.69 -34.64 20.28
C ILE A 8 -4.42 -34.35 18.80
N VAL A 9 -4.40 -35.36 17.93
CA VAL A 9 -4.24 -35.20 16.48
C VAL A 9 -5.44 -34.46 15.86
N LEU A 10 -6.66 -34.72 16.35
CA LEU A 10 -7.85 -33.98 15.90
C LEU A 10 -7.85 -32.50 16.32
N TYR A 11 -7.29 -32.17 17.49
CA TYR A 11 -7.18 -30.78 17.96
C TYR A 11 -6.10 -29.97 17.20
N LEU A 12 -5.03 -30.62 16.72
CA LEU A 12 -3.98 -29.96 15.94
C LEU A 12 -4.43 -29.61 14.52
N SER A 13 -5.45 -30.26 13.98
CA SER A 13 -5.95 -30.02 12.63
C SER A 13 -6.85 -28.76 12.50
N THR A 14 -7.22 -28.11 13.61
CA THR A 14 -8.11 -26.94 13.61
C THR A 14 -7.39 -25.59 13.61
N LEU A 15 -6.06 -25.57 13.60
CA LEU A 15 -5.29 -24.33 13.38
C LEU A 15 -5.31 -23.92 11.90
N GLN A 16 -6.50 -23.72 11.36
CA GLN A 16 -6.68 -23.17 10.02
C GLN A 16 -6.38 -21.69 10.08
N ALA A 17 -5.27 -21.27 9.50
CA ALA A 17 -4.90 -19.86 9.40
C ALA A 17 -6.04 -19.07 8.75
N ARG A 18 -6.63 -18.12 9.49
CA ARG A 18 -7.73 -17.28 8.98
C ARG A 18 -7.26 -16.52 7.74
N ASN A 19 -8.07 -16.55 6.69
CA ASN A 19 -7.84 -15.73 5.51
C ASN A 19 -7.94 -14.24 5.90
N VAL A 20 -6.92 -13.46 5.52
CA VAL A 20 -6.86 -12.02 5.77
C VAL A 20 -7.30 -11.28 4.51
N VAL A 21 -8.29 -10.40 4.65
CA VAL A 21 -8.68 -9.49 3.56
C VAL A 21 -8.12 -8.10 3.86
N VAL A 22 -7.15 -7.68 3.06
CA VAL A 22 -6.61 -6.31 3.10
C VAL A 22 -7.51 -5.43 2.26
N LYS A 23 -8.17 -4.47 2.90
CA LYS A 23 -8.99 -3.45 2.22
C LYS A 23 -8.10 -2.28 1.85
N MET A 24 -8.09 -1.91 0.56
CA MET A 24 -7.30 -0.79 0.02
C MET A 24 -8.21 0.21 -0.68
N ALA A 25 -8.00 1.50 -0.43
CA ALA A 25 -8.66 2.58 -1.17
C ALA A 25 -7.67 3.28 -2.10
N THR A 26 -8.18 3.86 -3.18
CA THR A 26 -7.39 4.71 -4.09
C THR A 26 -8.31 5.66 -4.86
N LEU A 27 -7.77 6.83 -5.25
CA LEU A 27 -8.45 7.74 -6.18
C LEU A 27 -8.37 7.27 -7.63
N ALA A 28 -7.45 6.35 -7.96
CA ALA A 28 -7.32 5.82 -9.32
C ALA A 28 -8.66 5.23 -9.80
N PRO A 29 -9.19 5.70 -10.94
CA PRO A 29 -10.42 5.16 -11.50
C PRO A 29 -10.25 3.69 -11.89
N GLU A 30 -11.36 2.96 -11.85
CA GLU A 30 -11.40 1.58 -12.32
C GLU A 30 -11.01 1.48 -13.79
N GLY A 31 -10.24 0.45 -14.16
CA GLY A 31 -9.80 0.22 -15.53
C GLY A 31 -8.58 1.01 -15.98
N THR A 32 -8.05 1.92 -15.16
CA THR A 32 -6.78 2.61 -15.46
C THR A 32 -5.57 1.69 -15.25
N ASP A 33 -4.44 2.01 -15.89
CA ASP A 33 -3.18 1.27 -15.72
C ASP A 33 -2.76 1.19 -14.25
N TRP A 34 -2.99 2.27 -13.51
CA TRP A 34 -2.71 2.33 -12.09
C TRP A 34 -3.56 1.34 -11.28
N HIS A 35 -4.87 1.28 -11.57
CA HIS A 35 -5.76 0.29 -10.97
C HIS A 35 -5.31 -1.13 -11.33
N GLY A 36 -4.90 -1.36 -12.58
CA GLY A 36 -4.34 -2.63 -13.06
C GLY A 36 -3.11 -3.07 -12.24
N MET A 37 -2.16 -2.14 -11.99
CA MET A 37 -0.99 -2.44 -11.15
C MET A 37 -1.36 -2.85 -9.72
N LEU A 38 -2.38 -2.24 -9.13
CA LEU A 38 -2.85 -2.62 -7.80
C LEU A 38 -3.49 -4.01 -7.79
N ILE A 39 -4.20 -4.39 -8.85
CA ILE A 39 -4.75 -5.75 -9.03
C ILE A 39 -3.61 -6.77 -9.08
N GLU A 40 -2.55 -6.50 -9.85
CA GLU A 40 -1.38 -7.38 -9.92
C GLU A 40 -0.70 -7.56 -8.56
N VAL A 41 -0.53 -6.47 -7.79
CA VAL A 41 -0.02 -6.55 -6.40
C VAL A 41 -0.90 -7.47 -5.56
N GLY A 42 -2.22 -7.37 -5.71
CA GLY A 42 -3.16 -8.25 -5.00
C GLY A 42 -3.01 -9.72 -5.38
N GLN A 43 -2.77 -10.00 -6.65
CA GLN A 43 -2.51 -11.37 -7.14
C GLN A 43 -1.20 -11.93 -6.60
N GLU A 44 -0.12 -11.13 -6.62
CA GLU A 44 1.17 -11.52 -6.04
C GLU A 44 1.05 -11.85 -4.54
N TRP A 45 0.31 -11.02 -3.79
CA TRP A 45 0.08 -11.29 -2.37
C TRP A 45 -0.69 -12.60 -2.16
N LYS A 46 -1.70 -12.84 -2.99
CA LYS A 46 -2.48 -14.08 -2.95
C LYS A 46 -1.59 -15.29 -3.24
N GLU A 47 -0.74 -15.23 -4.25
CA GLU A 47 0.17 -16.31 -4.63
C GLU A 47 1.24 -16.55 -3.55
N ALA A 48 1.94 -15.49 -3.12
CA ALA A 48 3.00 -15.57 -2.11
C ALA A 48 2.50 -16.12 -0.76
N THR A 49 1.22 -15.91 -0.46
CA THR A 49 0.60 -16.38 0.78
C THR A 49 -0.23 -17.66 0.62
N LYS A 50 -0.20 -18.30 -0.55
CA LYS A 50 -1.01 -19.48 -0.88
C LYS A 50 -2.51 -19.22 -0.62
N GLY A 51 -3.00 -18.03 -1.01
CA GLY A 51 -4.39 -17.62 -0.88
C GLY A 51 -4.80 -17.09 0.50
N LYS A 52 -3.89 -17.06 1.48
CA LYS A 52 -4.20 -16.59 2.84
C LYS A 52 -4.43 -15.08 2.94
N VAL A 53 -3.79 -14.29 2.07
CA VAL A 53 -4.01 -12.84 1.99
C VAL A 53 -4.67 -12.48 0.67
N LYS A 54 -5.77 -11.74 0.74
CA LYS A 54 -6.49 -11.22 -0.42
C LYS A 54 -6.55 -9.70 -0.35
N LEU A 55 -6.27 -9.01 -1.45
CA LEU A 55 -6.44 -7.58 -1.56
C LEU A 55 -7.84 -7.28 -2.11
N ARG A 56 -8.59 -6.40 -1.43
CA ARG A 56 -9.86 -5.84 -1.91
C ARG A 56 -9.66 -4.36 -2.16
N ILE A 57 -9.70 -3.96 -3.43
CA ILE A 57 -9.48 -2.59 -3.87
C ILE A 57 -10.83 -1.87 -3.97
N TYR A 58 -10.85 -0.60 -3.53
CA TYR A 58 -11.95 0.36 -3.67
C TYR A 58 -11.43 1.53 -4.50
N PRO A 59 -11.61 1.49 -5.84
CA PRO A 59 -11.08 2.49 -6.76
C PRO A 59 -11.94 3.75 -6.81
N GLY A 60 -11.45 4.79 -7.51
CA GLY A 60 -12.23 5.97 -7.89
C GLY A 60 -12.72 6.83 -6.73
N GLY A 61 -12.07 6.78 -5.58
CA GLY A 61 -12.43 7.64 -4.44
C GLY A 61 -13.75 7.25 -3.76
N VAL A 62 -14.31 6.06 -3.98
CA VAL A 62 -15.59 5.62 -3.38
C VAL A 62 -15.55 5.59 -1.84
N LEU A 63 -14.38 5.62 -1.24
CA LEU A 63 -14.20 5.71 0.20
C LEU A 63 -13.75 7.10 0.69
N GLY A 64 -13.96 8.14 -0.13
CA GLY A 64 -13.58 9.52 0.15
C GLY A 64 -12.24 9.91 -0.49
N ASP A 65 -11.79 11.12 -0.16
CA ASP A 65 -10.50 11.65 -0.59
C ASP A 65 -9.32 11.03 0.17
N GLU A 66 -8.10 11.45 -0.13
CA GLU A 66 -6.89 10.90 0.48
C GLU A 66 -6.81 11.20 1.98
N ARG A 67 -7.32 12.36 2.44
CA ARG A 67 -7.43 12.70 3.87
C ARG A 67 -8.39 11.74 4.58
N ASP A 68 -9.52 11.44 3.96
CA ASP A 68 -10.47 10.44 4.46
C ASP A 68 -9.85 9.06 4.52
N MET A 69 -9.04 8.69 3.51
CA MET A 69 -8.33 7.40 3.50
C MET A 69 -7.35 7.29 4.67
N VAL A 70 -6.57 8.35 4.95
CA VAL A 70 -5.66 8.39 6.10
C VAL A 70 -6.43 8.23 7.42
N ARG A 71 -7.54 8.95 7.58
CA ARG A 71 -8.40 8.82 8.76
C ARG A 71 -8.94 7.40 8.92
N LYS A 72 -9.44 6.80 7.83
CA LYS A 72 -9.98 5.42 7.83
C LYS A 72 -8.91 4.37 8.10
N MET A 73 -7.68 4.58 7.65
CA MET A 73 -6.54 3.72 8.02
C MET A 73 -6.24 3.81 9.52
N ARG A 74 -6.23 5.02 10.10
CA ARG A 74 -5.94 5.22 11.53
C ARG A 74 -6.94 4.50 12.44
N ILE A 75 -8.21 4.48 12.06
CA ILE A 75 -9.27 3.79 12.82
C ILE A 75 -9.48 2.33 12.41
N GLY A 76 -8.75 1.85 11.42
CA GLY A 76 -8.76 0.44 10.99
C GLY A 76 -9.96 0.05 10.11
N GLN A 77 -10.67 0.99 9.53
CA GLN A 77 -11.73 0.70 8.54
C GLN A 77 -11.16 0.18 7.23
N ILE A 78 -10.01 0.72 6.81
CA ILE A 78 -9.19 0.20 5.70
C ILE A 78 -7.77 -0.06 6.19
N HIS A 79 -7.02 -0.85 5.44
CA HIS A 79 -5.71 -1.35 5.84
C HIS A 79 -4.59 -0.75 5.02
N ALA A 80 -4.90 -0.29 3.82
CA ALA A 80 -3.97 0.30 2.87
C ALA A 80 -4.66 1.39 2.05
N ALA A 81 -3.85 2.28 1.47
CA ALA A 81 -4.31 3.23 0.46
C ALA A 81 -3.23 3.43 -0.60
N GLY A 82 -3.67 3.56 -1.86
CA GLY A 82 -2.87 4.07 -2.96
C GLY A 82 -3.14 5.56 -3.08
N MET A 83 -2.15 6.40 -2.77
CA MET A 83 -2.32 7.85 -2.67
C MET A 83 -1.15 8.61 -3.27
N THR A 84 -1.38 9.88 -3.54
CA THR A 84 -0.37 10.82 -4.02
C THR A 84 0.53 11.30 -2.88
N ALA A 85 1.57 12.06 -3.21
CA ALA A 85 2.38 12.74 -2.21
C ALA A 85 1.54 13.74 -1.39
N GLU A 86 0.46 14.31 -1.95
CA GLU A 86 -0.49 15.15 -1.22
C GLU A 86 -1.15 14.36 -0.08
N GLY A 87 -1.70 13.19 -0.36
CA GLY A 87 -2.27 12.32 0.67
C GLY A 87 -1.26 11.90 1.73
N LEU A 88 0.00 11.69 1.34
CA LEU A 88 1.07 11.39 2.29
C LEU A 88 1.44 12.58 3.17
N SER A 89 1.26 13.81 2.70
CA SER A 89 1.51 15.01 3.49
C SER A 89 0.55 15.14 4.69
N GLU A 90 -0.60 14.49 4.65
CA GLU A 90 -1.53 14.37 5.79
C GLU A 90 -0.95 13.49 6.94
N ILE A 91 0.08 12.69 6.64
CA ILE A 91 0.77 11.84 7.61
C ILE A 91 2.11 12.44 7.99
N VAL A 92 2.86 12.91 6.99
CA VAL A 92 4.21 13.48 7.09
C VAL A 92 4.24 14.74 6.23
N PRO A 93 4.09 15.93 6.82
CA PRO A 93 3.95 17.21 6.09
C PRO A 93 5.07 17.49 5.07
N GLU A 94 6.25 16.95 5.29
CA GLU A 94 7.39 17.15 4.39
C GLU A 94 7.19 16.58 2.98
N PHE A 95 6.21 15.68 2.78
CA PHE A 95 5.82 15.26 1.43
C PHE A 95 5.26 16.42 0.59
N ALA A 96 4.81 17.52 1.23
CA ALA A 96 4.40 18.73 0.51
C ALA A 96 5.52 19.34 -0.35
N GLY A 97 6.79 19.04 -0.05
CA GLY A 97 7.92 19.44 -0.88
C GLY A 97 7.85 18.93 -2.33
N TYR A 98 7.10 17.86 -2.62
CA TYR A 98 6.93 17.34 -3.98
C TYR A 98 5.99 18.18 -4.87
N PHE A 99 5.19 19.07 -4.31
CA PHE A 99 4.30 19.93 -5.10
C PHE A 99 4.61 21.43 -5.00
N VAL A 100 5.81 21.78 -4.59
CA VAL A 100 6.24 23.19 -4.61
C VAL A 100 6.32 23.63 -6.06
N PRO A 101 5.53 24.65 -6.48
CA PRO A 101 5.52 25.10 -7.86
C PRO A 101 6.90 25.56 -8.31
N LEU A 102 7.26 25.27 -9.57
CA LEU A 102 8.47 25.73 -10.24
C LEU A 102 9.81 25.21 -9.66
N VAL A 103 9.79 24.36 -8.63
CA VAL A 103 11.01 23.80 -8.07
C VAL A 103 11.57 22.69 -8.95
N TYR A 104 10.70 21.85 -9.49
CA TYR A 104 11.07 20.74 -10.37
C TYR A 104 10.83 21.16 -11.83
N GLN A 105 11.90 21.16 -12.64
CA GLN A 105 11.83 21.49 -14.05
C GLN A 105 11.72 20.23 -14.92
N THR A 106 12.28 19.13 -14.44
CA THR A 106 12.36 17.86 -15.15
C THR A 106 11.96 16.68 -14.26
N ILE A 107 11.71 15.53 -14.88
CA ILE A 107 11.48 14.26 -14.15
C ILE A 107 12.74 13.83 -13.40
N GLU A 108 13.90 14.11 -13.97
CA GLU A 108 15.20 13.82 -13.39
C GLU A 108 15.41 14.57 -12.08
N ASP A 109 14.95 15.83 -11.97
CA ASP A 109 15.00 16.61 -10.73
C ASP A 109 14.17 15.91 -9.64
N VAL A 110 12.96 15.50 -9.98
CA VAL A 110 12.09 14.77 -9.04
C VAL A 110 12.74 13.46 -8.60
N GLN A 111 13.34 12.70 -9.53
CA GLN A 111 13.99 11.44 -9.23
C GLN A 111 15.21 11.62 -8.32
N ALA A 112 16.04 12.64 -8.59
CA ALA A 112 17.21 12.94 -7.80
C ALA A 112 16.82 13.26 -6.34
N VAL A 113 15.86 14.17 -6.17
CA VAL A 113 15.33 14.52 -4.84
C VAL A 113 14.68 13.32 -4.16
N THR A 114 13.87 12.54 -4.87
CA THR A 114 13.23 11.34 -4.33
C THR A 114 14.26 10.34 -3.82
N ASN A 115 15.31 10.08 -4.56
CA ASN A 115 16.36 9.14 -4.14
C ASN A 115 17.06 9.56 -2.85
N GLU A 116 17.22 10.86 -2.64
CA GLU A 116 17.90 11.41 -1.47
C GLU A 116 16.99 11.47 -0.24
N ILE A 117 15.78 12.01 -0.39
CA ILE A 117 14.91 12.30 0.77
C ILE A 117 13.95 11.16 1.14
N LEU A 118 13.60 10.28 0.18
CA LEU A 118 12.61 9.22 0.41
C LEU A 118 12.92 8.32 1.62
N PRO A 119 14.19 7.89 1.87
CA PRO A 119 14.49 7.07 3.04
C PRO A 119 14.15 7.76 4.37
N GLN A 120 14.33 9.09 4.43
CA GLN A 120 14.00 9.89 5.61
C GLN A 120 12.48 10.02 5.78
N LEU A 121 11.75 10.24 4.68
CA LEU A 121 10.28 10.32 4.67
C LEU A 121 9.65 8.97 5.04
N GLU A 122 10.18 7.86 4.53
CA GLU A 122 9.75 6.51 4.91
C GLU A 122 9.94 6.26 6.41
N ALA A 123 11.08 6.67 6.98
CA ALA A 123 11.33 6.55 8.41
C ALA A 123 10.32 7.38 9.24
N LYS A 124 9.91 8.56 8.75
CA LYS A 124 8.87 9.39 9.40
C LYS A 124 7.48 8.75 9.27
N LEU A 125 7.12 8.19 8.11
CA LEU A 125 5.89 7.40 7.96
C LEU A 125 5.86 6.25 8.97
N GLU A 126 6.98 5.54 9.13
CA GLU A 126 7.07 4.45 10.09
C GLU A 126 6.88 4.88 11.54
N LYS A 127 7.43 6.03 11.94
CA LYS A 127 7.19 6.61 13.26
C LYS A 127 5.72 6.96 13.49
N ASN A 128 5.01 7.38 12.43
CA ASN A 128 3.57 7.67 12.47
C ASN A 128 2.68 6.42 12.34
N GLY A 129 3.25 5.21 12.36
CA GLY A 129 2.49 3.97 12.31
C GLY A 129 2.13 3.47 10.91
N PHE A 130 2.69 4.07 9.85
CA PHE A 130 2.47 3.67 8.46
C PHE A 130 3.73 3.03 7.87
N LYS A 131 3.55 2.21 6.84
CA LYS A 131 4.65 1.62 6.09
C LYS A 131 4.46 1.88 4.61
N SER A 132 5.48 2.46 3.98
CA SER A 132 5.53 2.59 2.53
C SER A 132 5.94 1.26 1.89
N VAL A 133 5.34 0.94 0.74
CA VAL A 133 5.72 -0.20 -0.11
C VAL A 133 6.21 0.26 -1.49
N LEU A 134 6.64 1.49 -1.59
CA LEU A 134 7.08 2.20 -2.79
C LEU A 134 8.10 1.44 -3.65
N LYS A 135 9.13 0.90 -3.04
CA LYS A 135 10.21 0.22 -3.78
C LYS A 135 9.75 -0.96 -4.62
N LYS A 136 8.66 -1.62 -4.23
CA LYS A 136 8.08 -2.73 -5.01
C LYS A 136 7.28 -2.20 -6.21
N LEU A 137 6.54 -1.12 -6.02
CA LEU A 137 5.72 -0.50 -7.06
C LEU A 137 6.58 0.21 -8.11
N ALA A 138 7.58 0.98 -7.70
CA ALA A 138 8.50 1.66 -8.60
C ALA A 138 9.24 0.72 -9.57
N ARG A 139 9.60 -0.49 -9.11
CA ARG A 139 10.19 -1.52 -9.99
C ARG A 139 9.19 -2.06 -11.02
N LYS A 140 7.91 -2.15 -10.69
CA LYS A 140 6.86 -2.53 -11.64
C LYS A 140 6.54 -1.39 -12.60
N GLN A 141 6.46 -0.17 -12.11
CA GLN A 141 6.22 1.02 -12.90
C GLN A 141 7.27 1.19 -14.01
N LYS A 142 8.56 0.97 -13.73
CA LYS A 142 9.62 0.98 -14.75
C LYS A 142 9.38 -0.02 -15.89
N LYS A 143 8.66 -1.10 -15.64
CA LYS A 143 8.30 -2.11 -16.65
C LYS A 143 7.07 -1.68 -17.48
N PHE A 144 6.20 -0.82 -16.95
CA PHE A 144 4.97 -0.36 -17.59
C PHE A 144 5.09 1.01 -18.27
N THR A 145 6.05 1.84 -17.84
CA THR A 145 6.13 3.23 -18.29
C THR A 145 7.48 3.58 -18.92
N GLU A 146 7.70 3.21 -20.15
CA GLU A 146 8.55 4.02 -21.00
C GLU A 146 7.86 5.31 -21.47
N GLY A 147 6.81 5.77 -20.82
CA GLY A 147 6.06 6.88 -21.35
C GLY A 147 5.16 7.77 -20.53
N ASN A 148 4.77 7.52 -19.27
CA ASN A 148 3.99 8.54 -18.54
C ASN A 148 3.91 8.31 -17.03
N TYR A 149 4.13 9.36 -16.23
CA TYR A 149 4.25 9.32 -14.77
C TYR A 149 3.28 10.15 -14.00
N LYS A 150 2.84 9.65 -12.85
CA LYS A 150 2.75 10.44 -11.61
C LYS A 150 3.03 9.49 -10.46
N GLU A 151 3.96 9.86 -9.59
CA GLU A 151 4.31 9.09 -8.40
C GLU A 151 3.10 8.97 -7.50
N GLN A 152 2.55 7.77 -7.40
CA GLN A 152 1.57 7.44 -6.37
C GLN A 152 2.21 6.45 -5.41
N ILE A 153 2.14 6.76 -4.14
CA ILE A 153 2.75 6.01 -3.06
C ILE A 153 1.66 5.22 -2.34
N MET A 154 1.92 3.96 -2.06
CA MET A 154 1.02 3.15 -1.26
C MET A 154 1.45 3.14 0.20
N ALA A 155 0.56 3.54 1.10
CA ALA A 155 0.77 3.47 2.53
C ALA A 155 -0.06 2.33 3.15
N VAL A 156 0.57 1.55 4.02
CA VAL A 156 -0.07 0.46 4.78
C VAL A 156 0.10 0.74 6.27
N HIS A 157 -1.00 0.69 7.00
CA HIS A 157 -0.95 0.90 8.45
C HIS A 157 -0.34 -0.29 9.18
N LYS A 158 0.59 -0.05 10.13
CA LYS A 158 1.37 -1.08 10.84
C LYS A 158 0.56 -2.00 11.76
N ARG A 159 -0.67 -1.63 12.11
CA ARG A 159 -1.51 -2.38 13.05
C ARG A 159 -1.86 -3.82 12.59
N TRP A 160 -1.50 -4.17 11.35
CA TRP A 160 -1.90 -5.41 10.69
C TRP A 160 -0.73 -6.39 10.49
N ARG A 161 0.19 -6.40 11.43
CA ARG A 161 1.21 -7.46 11.53
C ARG A 161 0.67 -8.69 12.24
#